data_df2c0c940434ccb600032767d300cffb
#
_entry.id   df2c0c940434ccb600032767d300cffb
#
_cell.length_a   1.000
_cell.length_b   1.000
_cell.length_c   1.000
_cell.angle_alpha   90.00
_cell.angle_beta   90.00
_cell.angle_gamma   90.00
#
_symmetry.space_group_name_H-M   'P 1'
#
loop_
_entity.id
_entity.type
_entity.pdbx_description
1 polymer ?
#
loop_
_entity_poly.entity_id
_entity_poly.type
_entity_poly.pdbx_seq_one_letter_code
_entity_poly.pdbx_strand_id
1 'polypeptide(L)'
;MSLDYINQKKIRKSFGKIPLVTSLPNLVEVQKRSFDNFLQLRVSPENKQDIGLHAIFKSVFPINDYTERATVDYVSFDIGIPKYDVEECSQRGMTYGAPLLVSFRLIIWDIDEIAGTKSVRDIKEQEVYMGDIPLMTKNATFVVNGTERVVVSQ
;
A
#
# COMPACT_ATOMS: atom_id res chain seq x y z
N MET A 1 -65.00 24.90 -32.70
CA MET A 1 -64.15 24.29 -31.60
C MET A 1 -62.75 24.14 -32.17
N SER A 2 -61.86 24.95 -31.68
CA SER A 2 -60.57 25.25 -32.28
C SER A 2 -59.52 24.14 -32.07
N LEU A 3 -58.76 23.90 -33.12
CA LEU A 3 -57.64 22.99 -33.25
C LEU A 3 -56.37 23.44 -32.49
N ASP A 4 -56.53 24.17 -31.40
CA ASP A 4 -55.39 24.78 -30.68
C ASP A 4 -54.59 23.82 -29.80
N TYR A 5 -54.99 22.54 -29.70
CA TYR A 5 -54.29 21.53 -28.94
C TYR A 5 -53.04 20.93 -29.62
N ILE A 6 -52.87 21.19 -30.92
CA ILE A 6 -51.80 20.54 -31.72
C ILE A 6 -50.48 21.30 -31.66
N ASN A 7 -50.48 22.55 -31.23
CA ASN A 7 -49.30 23.42 -31.30
C ASN A 7 -48.63 23.75 -29.94
N GLN A 8 -48.92 23.02 -28.87
CA GLN A 8 -48.11 23.15 -27.68
C GLN A 8 -46.75 22.47 -27.92
N LYS A 9 -45.76 23.27 -28.35
CA LYS A 9 -44.36 22.84 -28.38
C LYS A 9 -44.01 22.30 -27.01
N LYS A 10 -43.79 20.98 -26.94
CA LYS A 10 -43.28 20.37 -25.69
C LYS A 10 -41.97 21.07 -25.29
N ILE A 11 -42.01 21.84 -24.21
CA ILE A 11 -40.83 22.49 -23.65
C ILE A 11 -39.96 21.40 -23.07
N ARG A 12 -38.87 21.07 -23.76
CA ARG A 12 -37.87 20.11 -23.22
C ARG A 12 -36.96 20.84 -22.25
N LYS A 13 -36.96 20.41 -21.01
CA LYS A 13 -36.00 20.88 -20.02
C LYS A 13 -34.70 20.08 -20.17
N SER A 14 -33.57 20.79 -20.28
CA SER A 14 -32.25 20.18 -20.25
C SER A 14 -31.73 20.20 -18.81
N PHE A 15 -31.46 19.03 -18.27
CA PHE A 15 -30.90 18.87 -16.91
C PHE A 15 -29.36 18.88 -16.91
N GLY A 16 -28.71 18.88 -18.09
CA GLY A 16 -27.25 18.92 -18.21
C GLY A 16 -26.57 20.20 -17.73
N LYS A 17 -27.34 21.30 -17.56
CA LYS A 17 -26.84 22.60 -17.08
C LYS A 17 -27.24 22.90 -15.62
N ILE A 18 -27.87 21.95 -14.95
CA ILE A 18 -28.24 22.11 -13.54
C ILE A 18 -26.99 21.86 -12.70
N PRO A 19 -26.59 22.82 -11.83
CA PRO A 19 -25.46 22.62 -10.95
C PRO A 19 -25.72 21.40 -10.02
N LEU A 20 -24.69 20.60 -9.80
CA LEU A 20 -24.79 19.47 -8.90
C LEU A 20 -25.03 19.96 -7.48
N VAL A 21 -26.06 19.44 -6.82
CA VAL A 21 -26.40 19.75 -5.41
C VAL A 21 -25.35 19.20 -4.46
N THR A 22 -24.73 18.05 -4.85
CA THR A 22 -23.65 17.41 -4.10
C THR A 22 -22.64 16.78 -5.07
N SER A 23 -21.40 16.63 -4.61
CA SER A 23 -20.39 15.92 -5.38
C SER A 23 -20.69 14.42 -5.41
N LEU A 24 -20.43 13.77 -6.55
CA LEU A 24 -20.51 12.31 -6.62
C LEU A 24 -19.45 11.67 -5.72
N PRO A 25 -19.82 10.68 -4.89
CA PRO A 25 -18.86 9.97 -4.08
C PRO A 25 -17.90 9.17 -4.98
N ASN A 26 -16.65 9.05 -4.55
CA ASN A 26 -15.69 8.20 -5.23
C ASN A 26 -16.01 6.72 -4.94
N LEU A 27 -16.51 6.01 -5.94
CA LEU A 27 -16.97 4.61 -5.79
C LEU A 27 -15.84 3.63 -5.45
N VAL A 28 -14.58 3.99 -5.71
CA VAL A 28 -13.40 3.18 -5.42
C VAL A 28 -12.60 3.67 -4.20
N GLU A 29 -13.18 4.57 -3.43
CA GLU A 29 -12.52 5.15 -2.24
C GLU A 29 -12.18 4.09 -1.20
N VAL A 30 -13.06 3.11 -1.01
CA VAL A 30 -12.88 2.03 -0.03
C VAL A 30 -11.62 1.22 -0.34
N GLN A 31 -11.44 0.82 -1.61
CA GLN A 31 -10.28 0.06 -2.06
C GLN A 31 -8.99 0.87 -1.92
N LYS A 32 -9.01 2.12 -2.35
CA LYS A 32 -7.85 3.02 -2.24
C LYS A 32 -7.44 3.24 -0.80
N ARG A 33 -8.41 3.56 0.06
CA ARG A 33 -8.16 3.78 1.48
C ARG A 33 -7.62 2.54 2.18
N SER A 34 -8.16 1.36 1.84
CA SER A 34 -7.67 0.09 2.37
C SER A 34 -6.22 -0.16 1.99
N PHE A 35 -5.86 0.09 0.72
CA PHE A 35 -4.49 -0.08 0.23
C PHE A 35 -3.52 0.97 0.81
N ASP A 36 -3.96 2.23 0.90
CA ASP A 36 -3.18 3.29 1.54
C ASP A 36 -2.92 2.99 3.02
N ASN A 37 -3.90 2.45 3.74
CA ASN A 37 -3.73 2.02 5.12
C ASN A 37 -2.79 0.81 5.24
N PHE A 38 -2.84 -0.11 4.28
CA PHE A 38 -2.00 -1.30 4.29
C PHE A 38 -0.51 -0.96 4.13
N LEU A 39 -0.16 -0.12 3.16
CA LEU A 39 1.24 0.24 2.88
C LEU A 39 1.70 1.53 3.55
N GLN A 40 0.79 2.42 3.91
CA GLN A 40 1.09 3.74 4.50
C GLN A 40 2.15 4.52 3.71
N LEU A 41 2.00 4.56 2.36
CA LEU A 41 3.00 5.13 1.44
C LEU A 41 3.32 6.61 1.68
N ARG A 42 2.36 7.35 2.25
CA ARG A 42 2.48 8.80 2.48
C ARG A 42 3.05 9.16 3.85
N VAL A 43 3.33 8.15 4.66
CA VAL A 43 3.82 8.33 6.03
C VAL A 43 5.30 7.98 6.06
N SER A 44 6.11 8.84 6.69
CA SER A 44 7.55 8.57 6.87
C SER A 44 7.74 7.25 7.62
N PRO A 45 8.79 6.48 7.34
CA PRO A 45 9.04 5.18 7.97
C PRO A 45 8.97 5.19 9.50
N GLU A 46 9.41 6.30 10.11
CA GLU A 46 9.44 6.48 11.57
C GLU A 46 8.06 6.72 12.21
N ASN A 47 7.11 7.22 11.43
CA ASN A 47 5.78 7.64 11.92
C ASN A 47 4.66 6.68 11.50
N LYS A 48 5.00 5.50 10.96
CA LYS A 48 4.01 4.51 10.56
C LYS A 48 3.23 3.99 11.75
N GLN A 49 1.92 3.90 11.60
CA GLN A 49 1.03 3.33 12.62
C GLN A 49 1.11 1.79 12.60
N ASP A 50 0.78 1.16 13.73
CA ASP A 50 0.78 -0.31 13.86
C ASP A 50 -0.44 -0.93 13.17
N ILE A 51 -0.55 -0.72 11.85
CA ILE A 51 -1.59 -1.27 10.98
C ILE A 51 -0.97 -1.81 9.69
N GLY A 52 -1.70 -2.72 9.02
CA GLY A 52 -1.30 -3.25 7.72
C GLY A 52 0.05 -3.99 7.76
N LEU A 53 0.90 -3.72 6.79
CA LEU A 53 2.19 -4.39 6.62
C LEU A 53 3.15 -4.15 7.79
N HIS A 54 3.13 -2.95 8.37
CA HIS A 54 3.96 -2.61 9.52
C HIS A 54 3.61 -3.46 10.76
N ALA A 55 2.33 -3.63 11.04
CA ALA A 55 1.87 -4.49 12.13
C ALA A 55 2.27 -5.97 11.93
N ILE A 56 2.24 -6.45 10.67
CA ILE A 56 2.65 -7.82 10.35
C ILE A 56 4.14 -8.01 10.65
N PHE A 57 5.01 -7.10 10.20
CA PHE A 57 6.42 -7.18 10.53
C PHE A 57 6.66 -7.17 12.05
N LYS A 58 6.02 -6.26 12.77
CA LYS A 58 6.13 -6.21 14.25
C LYS A 58 5.62 -7.47 14.93
N SER A 59 4.69 -8.19 14.37
CA SER A 59 4.19 -9.44 14.96
C SER A 59 5.13 -10.63 14.76
N VAL A 60 5.95 -10.59 13.70
CA VAL A 60 6.91 -11.66 13.38
C VAL A 60 8.25 -11.43 14.07
N PHE A 61 8.68 -10.18 14.15
CA PHE A 61 9.94 -9.79 14.77
C PHE A 61 9.71 -9.30 16.22
N PRO A 62 10.69 -9.47 17.11
CA PRO A 62 12.06 -9.95 16.89
C PRO A 62 12.16 -11.49 16.74
N ILE A 63 13.13 -11.94 15.96
CA ILE A 63 13.48 -13.35 15.84
C ILE A 63 14.79 -13.58 16.60
N ASN A 64 14.75 -14.49 17.55
CA ASN A 64 15.90 -14.85 18.35
C ASN A 64 16.54 -16.14 17.86
N ASP A 65 17.86 -16.21 17.94
CA ASP A 65 18.60 -17.45 17.72
C ASP A 65 18.32 -18.46 18.87
N TYR A 66 18.48 -19.75 18.58
CA TYR A 66 18.32 -20.84 19.56
C TYR A 66 19.22 -20.65 20.76
N THR A 67 20.43 -20.09 20.60
CA THR A 67 21.39 -19.81 21.66
C THR A 67 21.15 -18.48 22.35
N GLU A 68 20.15 -17.70 21.93
CA GLU A 68 19.86 -16.34 22.37
C GLU A 68 21.04 -15.35 22.24
N ARG A 69 22.06 -15.70 21.44
CA ARG A 69 23.24 -14.86 21.21
C ARG A 69 23.05 -13.86 20.03
N ALA A 70 22.06 -14.07 19.22
CA ALA A 70 21.72 -13.18 18.11
C ALA A 70 20.22 -12.93 18.07
N THR A 71 19.84 -11.67 17.85
CA THR A 71 18.45 -11.24 17.67
C THR A 71 18.35 -10.41 16.41
N VAL A 72 17.44 -10.78 15.52
CA VAL A 72 17.09 -9.94 14.37
C VAL A 72 15.82 -9.20 14.69
N ASP A 73 15.91 -7.88 14.69
CA ASP A 73 14.79 -6.99 14.95
C ASP A 73 14.39 -6.22 13.67
N TYR A 74 13.13 -5.89 13.57
CA TYR A 74 12.58 -5.08 12.50
C TYR A 74 12.59 -3.61 12.91
N VAL A 75 13.13 -2.73 12.05
CA VAL A 75 13.17 -1.29 12.30
C VAL A 75 12.07 -0.59 11.55
N SER A 76 12.10 -0.67 10.22
CA SER A 76 11.14 0.00 9.35
C SER A 76 11.13 -0.64 7.96
N PHE A 77 10.13 -0.30 7.16
CA PHE A 77 10.13 -0.61 5.73
C PHE A 77 9.89 0.64 4.90
N ASP A 78 10.40 0.61 3.69
CA ASP A 78 10.15 1.63 2.68
C ASP A 78 9.79 0.98 1.34
N ILE A 79 9.05 1.71 0.53
CA ILE A 79 8.67 1.31 -0.82
C ILE A 79 9.41 2.20 -1.80
N GLY A 80 10.25 1.59 -2.60
CA GLY A 80 11.02 2.30 -3.61
C GLY A 80 10.18 2.85 -4.76
N ILE A 81 10.86 3.43 -5.72
CA ILE A 81 10.21 3.99 -6.92
C ILE A 81 9.96 2.87 -7.93
N PRO A 82 8.75 2.76 -8.51
CA PRO A 82 8.46 1.81 -9.56
C PRO A 82 9.36 2.06 -10.77
N LYS A 83 9.88 0.98 -11.36
CA LYS A 83 10.81 1.06 -12.50
C LYS A 83 10.13 1.51 -13.78
N TYR A 84 8.87 1.14 -13.98
CA TYR A 84 8.07 1.43 -15.17
C TYR A 84 6.74 2.04 -14.78
N ASP A 85 6.19 2.87 -15.65
CA ASP A 85 4.85 3.43 -15.50
C ASP A 85 3.76 2.40 -15.84
N VAL A 86 2.53 2.69 -15.45
CA VAL A 86 1.35 1.83 -15.66
C VAL A 86 1.14 1.48 -17.13
N GLU A 87 1.25 2.47 -18.02
CA GLU A 87 1.08 2.28 -19.45
C GLU A 87 2.17 1.40 -20.05
N GLU A 88 3.42 1.62 -19.65
CA GLU A 88 4.56 0.84 -20.08
C GLU A 88 4.48 -0.62 -19.59
N CYS A 89 4.06 -0.84 -18.35
CA CYS A 89 3.81 -2.17 -17.82
C CYS A 89 2.72 -2.92 -18.61
N SER A 90 1.65 -2.22 -18.97
CA SER A 90 0.57 -2.80 -19.77
C SER A 90 1.03 -3.21 -21.18
N GLN A 91 1.81 -2.35 -21.84
CA GLN A 91 2.33 -2.61 -23.20
C GLN A 91 3.37 -3.74 -23.22
N ARG A 92 4.24 -3.80 -22.21
CA ARG A 92 5.31 -4.80 -22.12
C ARG A 92 4.90 -6.10 -21.46
N GLY A 93 3.66 -6.23 -21.00
CA GLY A 93 3.21 -7.42 -20.28
C GLY A 93 3.84 -7.60 -18.90
N MET A 94 4.19 -6.50 -18.23
CA MET A 94 4.85 -6.51 -16.92
C MET A 94 3.89 -6.19 -15.79
N THR A 95 4.32 -6.44 -14.56
CA THR A 95 3.57 -6.08 -13.35
C THR A 95 3.98 -4.69 -12.87
N TYR A 96 3.01 -3.81 -12.62
CA TYR A 96 3.25 -2.52 -12.01
C TYR A 96 3.48 -2.68 -10.51
N GLY A 97 4.71 -2.51 -10.08
CA GLY A 97 5.13 -2.68 -8.70
C GLY A 97 6.35 -1.87 -8.35
N ALA A 98 6.63 -1.81 -7.06
CA ALA A 98 7.80 -1.13 -6.52
C ALA A 98 8.56 -2.06 -5.56
N PRO A 99 9.88 -1.89 -5.43
CA PRO A 99 10.69 -2.69 -4.53
C PRO A 99 10.35 -2.40 -3.08
N LEU A 100 10.16 -3.45 -2.29
CA LEU A 100 10.02 -3.40 -0.85
C LEU A 100 11.41 -3.51 -0.23
N LEU A 101 11.80 -2.47 0.48
CA LEU A 101 13.04 -2.38 1.23
C LEU A 101 12.73 -2.43 2.72
N VAL A 102 13.36 -3.34 3.43
CA VAL A 102 13.11 -3.53 4.87
C VAL A 102 14.41 -3.37 5.63
N SER A 103 14.41 -2.47 6.61
CA SER A 103 15.55 -2.25 7.50
C SER A 103 15.46 -3.19 8.68
N PHE A 104 16.45 -4.05 8.78
CA PHE A 104 16.62 -4.98 9.90
C PHE A 104 17.83 -4.57 10.75
N ARG A 105 17.70 -4.86 12.04
CA ARG A 105 18.76 -4.68 13.02
C ARG A 105 19.15 -6.02 13.59
N LEU A 106 20.41 -6.42 13.38
CA LEU A 106 20.99 -7.59 14.01
C LEU A 106 21.70 -7.15 15.31
N ILE A 107 21.25 -7.69 16.42
CA ILE A 107 21.84 -7.45 17.74
C ILE A 107 22.57 -8.73 18.15
N ILE A 108 23.86 -8.62 18.42
CA ILE A 108 24.69 -9.72 18.91
C ILE A 108 24.88 -9.51 20.39
N TRP A 109 24.47 -10.52 21.16
CA TRP A 109 24.55 -10.52 22.63
C TRP A 109 25.79 -11.28 23.12
N ASP A 110 26.43 -10.73 24.14
CA ASP A 110 27.41 -11.42 24.93
C ASP A 110 26.75 -11.86 26.23
N ILE A 111 26.75 -13.18 26.47
CA ILE A 111 26.09 -13.78 27.61
C ILE A 111 27.20 -14.23 28.56
N ASP A 112 27.29 -13.60 29.73
CA ASP A 112 28.13 -14.07 30.81
C ASP A 112 27.39 -15.14 31.59
N GLU A 113 27.78 -16.39 31.37
CA GLU A 113 27.14 -17.57 32.01
C GLU A 113 27.34 -17.58 33.55
N ILE A 114 28.34 -16.88 34.08
CA ILE A 114 28.63 -16.82 35.51
C ILE A 114 27.76 -15.75 36.18
N ALA A 115 27.59 -14.60 35.53
CA ALA A 115 26.85 -13.46 36.10
C ALA A 115 25.38 -13.44 35.67
N GLY A 116 24.96 -14.25 34.68
CA GLY A 116 23.62 -14.28 34.15
C GLY A 116 23.20 -12.96 33.45
N THR A 117 24.16 -12.13 33.05
CA THR A 117 23.91 -10.83 32.45
C THR A 117 24.09 -10.91 30.96
N LYS A 118 23.12 -10.26 30.20
CA LYS A 118 23.20 -10.07 28.75
C LYS A 118 23.71 -8.67 28.49
N SER A 119 24.79 -8.53 27.73
CA SER A 119 25.32 -7.25 27.25
C SER A 119 25.31 -7.23 25.72
N VAL A 120 25.09 -6.06 25.15
CA VAL A 120 25.11 -5.90 23.69
C VAL A 120 26.58 -5.86 23.26
N ARG A 121 27.00 -6.81 22.41
CA ARG A 121 28.34 -6.86 21.86
C ARG A 121 28.46 -6.01 20.59
N ASP A 122 27.50 -6.15 19.68
CA ASP A 122 27.53 -5.46 18.41
C ASP A 122 26.09 -5.25 17.89
N ILE A 123 25.87 -4.16 17.14
CA ILE A 123 24.60 -3.85 16.49
C ILE A 123 24.92 -3.53 15.04
N LYS A 124 24.27 -4.24 14.11
CA LYS A 124 24.36 -3.99 12.67
C LYS A 124 22.98 -3.72 12.09
N GLU A 125 22.83 -2.61 11.39
CA GLU A 125 21.63 -2.30 10.63
C GLU A 125 21.91 -2.46 9.14
N GLN A 126 20.98 -3.09 8.45
CA GLN A 126 21.04 -3.28 7.01
C GLN A 126 19.67 -3.20 6.39
N GLU A 127 19.60 -2.50 5.26
CA GLU A 127 18.43 -2.50 4.39
C GLU A 127 18.48 -3.69 3.44
N VAL A 128 17.39 -4.46 3.40
CA VAL A 128 17.27 -5.69 2.63
C VAL A 128 16.12 -5.57 1.65
N TYR A 129 16.38 -5.91 0.40
CA TYR A 129 15.35 -6.04 -0.63
C TYR A 129 14.57 -7.34 -0.41
N MET A 130 13.25 -7.20 -0.18
CA MET A 130 12.36 -8.34 0.09
C MET A 130 11.55 -8.78 -1.13
N GLY A 131 11.66 -8.07 -2.24
CA GLY A 131 10.90 -8.34 -3.46
C GLY A 131 10.08 -7.13 -3.90
N ASP A 132 9.31 -7.28 -4.97
CA ASP A 132 8.45 -6.22 -5.50
C ASP A 132 7.03 -6.38 -5.00
N ILE A 133 6.43 -5.28 -4.56
CA ILE A 133 5.01 -5.21 -4.19
C ILE A 133 4.24 -4.55 -5.32
N PRO A 134 3.15 -5.19 -5.82
CA PRO A 134 2.26 -4.56 -6.77
C PRO A 134 1.64 -3.27 -6.22
N LEU A 135 1.63 -2.21 -7.03
CA LEU A 135 1.03 -0.93 -6.66
C LEU A 135 -0.35 -0.78 -7.28
N MET A 136 -1.23 -0.10 -6.54
CA MET A 136 -2.57 0.23 -7.01
C MET A 136 -2.52 1.44 -7.94
N THR A 137 -3.25 1.37 -9.06
CA THR A 137 -3.42 2.48 -10.00
C THR A 137 -4.41 3.52 -9.50
N LYS A 138 -4.55 4.62 -10.24
CA LYS A 138 -5.54 5.67 -9.96
C LYS A 138 -6.99 5.16 -10.00
N ASN A 139 -7.25 4.06 -10.72
CA ASN A 139 -8.57 3.44 -10.88
C ASN A 139 -8.84 2.35 -9.84
N ALA A 140 -7.99 2.19 -8.83
CA ALA A 140 -8.05 1.11 -7.85
C ALA A 140 -7.90 -0.30 -8.47
N THR A 141 -7.13 -0.39 -9.55
CA THR A 141 -6.77 -1.64 -10.23
C THR A 141 -5.30 -1.97 -9.98
N PHE A 142 -4.93 -3.22 -10.24
CA PHE A 142 -3.54 -3.68 -10.27
C PHE A 142 -3.20 -4.14 -11.67
N VAL A 143 -2.04 -3.76 -12.18
CA VAL A 143 -1.53 -4.28 -13.45
C VAL A 143 -0.62 -5.46 -13.17
N VAL A 144 -1.07 -6.65 -13.53
CA VAL A 144 -0.34 -7.90 -13.34
C VAL A 144 -0.12 -8.56 -14.70
N ASN A 145 1.13 -8.74 -15.09
CA ASN A 145 1.50 -9.29 -16.40
C ASN A 145 0.81 -8.54 -17.56
N GLY A 146 0.73 -7.22 -17.46
CA GLY A 146 0.14 -6.34 -18.46
C GLY A 146 -1.40 -6.28 -18.47
N THR A 147 -2.07 -7.05 -17.63
CA THR A 147 -3.54 -7.04 -17.50
C THR A 147 -3.98 -6.29 -16.25
N GLU A 148 -4.98 -5.41 -16.40
CA GLU A 148 -5.60 -4.77 -15.24
C GLU A 148 -6.52 -5.75 -14.51
N ARG A 149 -6.35 -5.83 -13.21
CA ARG A 149 -7.12 -6.70 -12.31
C ARG A 149 -7.64 -5.92 -11.12
N VAL A 150 -8.76 -6.35 -10.59
CA VAL A 150 -9.40 -5.77 -9.40
C VAL A 150 -9.50 -6.82 -8.31
N VAL A 151 -9.27 -6.41 -7.07
CA VAL A 151 -9.55 -7.25 -5.91
C VAL A 151 -11.04 -7.19 -5.63
N VAL A 152 -11.70 -8.34 -5.69
CA VAL A 152 -13.13 -8.46 -5.42
C VAL A 152 -13.33 -8.61 -3.92
N SER A 153 -14.24 -7.82 -3.34
CA SER A 153 -14.66 -7.99 -1.95
C SER A 153 -15.45 -9.29 -1.79
N GLN A 154 -15.14 -10.04 -0.78
CA GLN A 154 -15.82 -11.30 -0.44
C GLN A 154 -16.43 -11.21 0.95
#